data_1111f8a56a465372a26348d17bd11c9b
#
_entry.id   1111f8a56a465372a26348d17bd11c9b
#
_cell.length_a   1.000
_cell.length_b   1.000
_cell.length_c   1.000
_cell.angle_alpha   90.00
_cell.angle_beta   90.00
_cell.angle_gamma   90.00
#
_symmetry.space_group_name_H-M   'P 1'
#
loop_
_entity.id
_entity.type
_entity.pdbx_description
1 polymer ?
#
loop_
_entity_poly.entity_id
_entity_poly.type
_entity_poly.pdbx_seq_one_letter_code
_entity_poly.pdbx_strand_id
1 'polypeptide(L)'
;MNTDPQSLLKQLHLDNAAASLPAWLDRAAQQELGYAEFLHGILEEELVARQTEETKRRLRQANSPFAATIEQFDFRFRPELKRQVVLRYLDPTFVEQAGTLTLAGPPGLGKTMLAICIATKLVQLGYTARFITAQTLAGQLGRAITALGRQRALRPLLSCDVLVLDEVGYLPTEAYFGPALYEIIASRYERRPTIVTSNKSLTEWASITQDVSLASAIIDRLLHHGQVFYLKGPSWRVRNRASEDSVATAIEASA
;
A
#
# COMPACT_ATOMS: atom_id res chain seq x y z
N MET A 1 -25.78 -13.60 -41.43
CA MET A 1 -24.40 -13.35 -40.97
C MET A 1 -24.19 -14.22 -39.74
N ASN A 2 -23.47 -15.33 -39.87
CA ASN A 2 -23.19 -16.21 -38.74
C ASN A 2 -21.93 -15.64 -38.02
N THR A 3 -22.15 -14.71 -37.11
CA THR A 3 -21.05 -14.11 -36.38
C THR A 3 -20.60 -15.11 -35.30
N ASP A 4 -19.38 -15.61 -35.42
CA ASP A 4 -18.77 -16.54 -34.49
C ASP A 4 -18.88 -16.02 -33.05
N PRO A 5 -19.35 -16.84 -32.07
CA PRO A 5 -19.48 -16.43 -30.67
C PRO A 5 -18.20 -15.83 -30.06
N GLN A 6 -17.02 -16.34 -30.41
CA GLN A 6 -15.75 -15.75 -29.98
C GLN A 6 -15.60 -14.30 -30.45
N SER A 7 -16.01 -14.03 -31.69
CA SER A 7 -15.94 -12.69 -32.27
C SER A 7 -16.89 -11.72 -31.56
N LEU A 8 -18.07 -12.19 -31.16
CA LEU A 8 -19.02 -11.39 -30.37
C LEU A 8 -18.48 -11.08 -28.97
N LEU A 9 -17.90 -12.07 -28.28
CA LEU A 9 -17.30 -11.86 -26.97
C LEU A 9 -16.18 -10.82 -27.05
N LYS A 10 -15.32 -10.85 -28.08
CA LYS A 10 -14.27 -9.84 -28.28
C LYS A 10 -14.86 -8.45 -28.53
N GLN A 11 -15.93 -8.32 -29.32
CA GLN A 11 -16.61 -7.04 -29.54
C GLN A 11 -17.22 -6.47 -28.25
N LEU A 12 -17.62 -7.34 -27.34
CA LEU A 12 -18.08 -6.96 -25.98
C LEU A 12 -16.93 -6.76 -25.00
N HIS A 13 -15.69 -6.81 -25.43
CA HIS A 13 -14.49 -6.73 -24.57
C HIS A 13 -14.45 -7.81 -23.48
N LEU A 14 -14.94 -9.02 -23.77
CA LEU A 14 -14.87 -10.21 -22.94
C LEU A 14 -13.74 -11.11 -23.44
N ASP A 15 -12.49 -10.60 -23.38
CA ASP A 15 -11.35 -11.22 -24.08
C ASP A 15 -10.94 -12.56 -23.46
N ASN A 16 -11.04 -12.70 -22.14
CA ASN A 16 -10.74 -13.97 -21.46
C ASN A 16 -11.81 -15.01 -21.75
N ALA A 17 -13.10 -14.63 -21.68
CA ALA A 17 -14.21 -15.50 -22.07
C ALA A 17 -14.09 -15.95 -23.52
N ALA A 18 -13.69 -15.05 -24.43
CA ALA A 18 -13.46 -15.42 -25.84
C ALA A 18 -12.30 -16.42 -25.99
N ALA A 19 -11.24 -16.28 -25.22
CA ALA A 19 -10.09 -17.18 -25.26
C ALA A 19 -10.42 -18.56 -24.66
N SER A 20 -11.18 -18.61 -23.57
CA SER A 20 -11.53 -19.85 -22.88
C SER A 20 -12.77 -20.56 -23.46
N LEU A 21 -13.55 -19.92 -24.34
CA LEU A 21 -14.78 -20.47 -24.90
C LEU A 21 -14.62 -21.88 -25.49
N PRO A 22 -13.59 -22.22 -26.28
CA PRO A 22 -13.45 -23.58 -26.82
C PRO A 22 -13.31 -24.63 -25.71
N ALA A 23 -12.49 -24.35 -24.71
CA ALA A 23 -12.30 -25.25 -23.56
C ALA A 23 -13.58 -25.43 -22.72
N TRP A 24 -14.38 -24.36 -22.61
CA TRP A 24 -15.68 -24.42 -21.93
C TRP A 24 -16.72 -25.20 -22.71
N LEU A 25 -16.72 -25.14 -24.04
CA LEU A 25 -17.60 -25.94 -24.90
C LEU A 25 -17.26 -27.43 -24.77
N ASP A 26 -15.97 -27.78 -24.82
CA ASP A 26 -15.52 -29.17 -24.66
C ASP A 26 -15.88 -29.71 -23.25
N ARG A 27 -15.66 -28.92 -22.19
CA ARG A 27 -16.05 -29.27 -20.83
C ARG A 27 -17.55 -29.48 -20.71
N ALA A 28 -18.35 -28.57 -21.26
CA ALA A 28 -19.80 -28.64 -21.20
C ALA A 28 -20.34 -29.91 -21.89
N ALA A 29 -19.75 -30.31 -23.02
CA ALA A 29 -20.11 -31.55 -23.71
C ALA A 29 -19.70 -32.79 -22.93
N GLN A 30 -18.52 -32.80 -22.28
CA GLN A 30 -18.02 -33.95 -21.52
C GLN A 30 -18.74 -34.14 -20.16
N GLN A 31 -19.15 -33.05 -19.53
CA GLN A 31 -19.75 -33.06 -18.20
C GLN A 31 -21.28 -32.87 -18.23
N GLU A 32 -21.86 -32.82 -19.40
CA GLU A 32 -23.31 -32.58 -19.61
C GLU A 32 -23.82 -31.33 -18.84
N LEU A 33 -23.01 -30.23 -18.85
CA LEU A 33 -23.37 -29.02 -18.13
C LEU A 33 -24.67 -28.39 -18.67
N GLY A 34 -25.49 -27.93 -17.74
CA GLY A 34 -26.63 -27.08 -18.11
C GLY A 34 -26.21 -25.73 -18.68
N TYR A 35 -27.05 -25.12 -19.54
CA TYR A 35 -26.75 -23.82 -20.16
C TYR A 35 -26.43 -22.73 -19.14
N ALA A 36 -27.12 -22.72 -17.99
CA ALA A 36 -26.89 -21.75 -16.92
C ALA A 36 -25.51 -21.96 -16.27
N GLU A 37 -25.10 -23.18 -16.02
CA GLU A 37 -23.78 -23.51 -15.44
C GLU A 37 -22.65 -23.17 -16.39
N PHE A 38 -22.80 -23.49 -17.67
CA PHE A 38 -21.86 -23.09 -18.72
C PHE A 38 -21.68 -21.57 -18.77
N LEU A 39 -22.80 -20.81 -18.84
CA LEU A 39 -22.75 -19.36 -18.91
C LEU A 39 -22.15 -18.75 -17.64
N HIS A 40 -22.52 -19.27 -16.46
CA HIS A 40 -21.97 -18.83 -15.19
C HIS A 40 -20.45 -19.02 -15.16
N GLY A 41 -19.96 -20.21 -15.49
CA GLY A 41 -18.54 -20.52 -15.43
C GLY A 41 -17.68 -19.64 -16.34
N ILE A 42 -18.10 -19.42 -17.59
CA ILE A 42 -17.34 -18.59 -18.53
C ILE A 42 -17.34 -17.11 -18.12
N LEU A 43 -18.45 -16.60 -17.58
CA LEU A 43 -18.55 -15.22 -17.08
C LEU A 43 -17.80 -15.02 -15.78
N GLU A 44 -17.80 -15.99 -14.89
CA GLU A 44 -17.03 -15.97 -13.63
C GLU A 44 -15.52 -15.91 -13.93
N GLU A 45 -15.03 -16.71 -14.88
CA GLU A 45 -13.63 -16.68 -15.31
C GLU A 45 -13.22 -15.32 -15.87
N GLU A 46 -14.06 -14.70 -16.71
CA GLU A 46 -13.85 -13.34 -17.19
C GLU A 46 -13.78 -12.32 -16.05
N LEU A 47 -14.71 -12.42 -15.08
CA LEU A 47 -14.78 -11.52 -13.93
C LEU A 47 -13.51 -11.62 -13.06
N VAL A 48 -13.06 -12.84 -12.76
CA VAL A 48 -11.83 -13.10 -12.01
C VAL A 48 -10.60 -12.54 -12.71
N ALA A 49 -10.51 -12.76 -14.02
CA ALA A 49 -9.41 -12.22 -14.83
C ALA A 49 -9.38 -10.69 -14.81
N ARG A 50 -10.53 -10.03 -14.97
CA ARG A 50 -10.66 -8.56 -14.89
C ARG A 50 -10.28 -8.02 -13.52
N GLN A 51 -10.75 -8.64 -12.45
CA GLN A 51 -10.41 -8.26 -11.09
C GLN A 51 -8.89 -8.39 -10.84
N THR A 52 -8.29 -9.44 -11.37
CA THR A 52 -6.85 -9.68 -11.27
C THR A 52 -6.04 -8.60 -11.97
N GLU A 53 -6.40 -8.27 -13.22
CA GLU A 53 -5.71 -7.22 -13.98
C GLU A 53 -5.93 -5.83 -13.38
N GLU A 54 -7.13 -5.54 -12.90
CA GLU A 54 -7.42 -4.29 -12.20
C GLU A 54 -6.58 -4.17 -10.92
N THR A 55 -6.47 -5.24 -10.13
CA THR A 55 -5.63 -5.28 -8.92
C THR A 55 -4.15 -5.05 -9.27
N LYS A 56 -3.64 -5.71 -10.31
CA LYS A 56 -2.27 -5.48 -10.80
C LYS A 56 -2.06 -4.03 -11.23
N ARG A 57 -3.03 -3.44 -11.92
CA ARG A 57 -3.01 -2.04 -12.34
C ARG A 57 -2.93 -1.10 -11.14
N ARG A 58 -3.78 -1.31 -10.13
CA ARG A 58 -3.81 -0.50 -8.90
C ARG A 58 -2.50 -0.64 -8.10
N LEU A 59 -1.94 -1.84 -8.01
CA LEU A 59 -0.64 -2.06 -7.37
C LEU A 59 0.49 -1.31 -8.07
N ARG A 60 0.53 -1.33 -9.42
CA ARG A 60 1.49 -0.51 -10.19
C ARG A 60 1.29 0.99 -9.92
N GLN A 61 0.04 1.45 -9.90
CA GLN A 61 -0.29 2.85 -9.62
C GLN A 61 0.01 3.27 -8.19
N ALA A 62 -0.01 2.36 -7.23
CA ALA A 62 0.36 2.65 -5.84
C ALA A 62 1.81 3.15 -5.70
N ASN A 63 2.67 2.86 -6.67
CA ASN A 63 4.08 3.27 -6.69
C ASN A 63 4.86 2.81 -5.45
N SER A 64 4.56 1.59 -4.98
CA SER A 64 5.28 0.96 -3.89
C SER A 64 6.69 0.55 -4.34
N PRO A 65 7.74 0.70 -3.51
CA PRO A 65 9.10 0.34 -3.87
C PRO A 65 9.29 -1.18 -4.05
N PHE A 66 8.45 -1.98 -3.46
CA PHE A 66 8.42 -3.44 -3.59
C PHE A 66 7.01 -3.97 -3.31
N ALA A 67 6.76 -5.21 -3.69
CA ALA A 67 5.55 -5.92 -3.32
C ALA A 67 5.77 -6.70 -2.01
N ALA A 68 4.81 -6.62 -1.10
CA ALA A 68 4.84 -7.38 0.14
C ALA A 68 3.43 -7.72 0.60
N THR A 69 3.28 -8.89 1.22
CA THR A 69 2.04 -9.33 1.85
C THR A 69 2.24 -9.56 3.34
N ILE A 70 1.16 -9.57 4.11
CA ILE A 70 1.24 -9.66 5.57
C ILE A 70 1.79 -11.00 6.05
N GLU A 71 1.69 -12.06 5.24
CA GLU A 71 2.23 -13.38 5.50
C GLU A 71 3.77 -13.37 5.54
N GLN A 72 4.38 -12.44 4.81
CA GLN A 72 5.83 -12.25 4.78
C GLN A 72 6.36 -11.46 5.98
N PHE A 73 5.47 -10.85 6.77
CA PHE A 73 5.88 -10.07 7.95
C PHE A 73 6.04 -10.98 9.17
N ASP A 74 7.27 -11.11 9.68
CA ASP A 74 7.54 -11.92 10.86
C ASP A 74 7.26 -11.15 12.16
N PHE A 75 6.09 -11.36 12.72
CA PHE A 75 5.64 -10.76 13.98
C PHE A 75 6.48 -11.18 15.20
N ARG A 76 7.21 -12.31 15.12
CA ARG A 76 8.08 -12.77 16.24
C ARG A 76 9.22 -11.78 16.52
N PHE A 77 9.58 -11.01 15.49
CA PHE A 77 10.58 -9.94 15.63
C PHE A 77 10.07 -8.67 16.29
N ARG A 78 8.75 -8.54 16.40
CA ARG A 78 8.09 -7.34 16.89
C ARG A 78 6.97 -7.75 17.85
N PRO A 79 7.34 -8.30 19.05
CA PRO A 79 6.35 -8.75 20.01
C PRO A 79 5.45 -7.61 20.53
N GLU A 80 5.92 -6.37 20.42
CA GLU A 80 5.12 -5.17 20.67
C GLU A 80 3.98 -4.96 19.67
N LEU A 81 4.10 -5.52 18.45
CA LEU A 81 3.05 -5.52 17.45
C LEU A 81 2.17 -6.75 17.63
N LYS A 82 1.12 -6.63 18.43
CA LYS A 82 0.13 -7.70 18.54
C LYS A 82 -0.50 -7.97 17.18
N ARG A 83 -0.25 -9.15 16.61
CA ARG A 83 -0.74 -9.55 15.29
C ARG A 83 -2.23 -9.24 15.10
N GLN A 84 -3.07 -9.57 16.09
CA GLN A 84 -4.51 -9.33 16.04
C GLN A 84 -4.86 -7.83 15.91
N VAL A 85 -4.07 -6.93 16.49
CA VAL A 85 -4.30 -5.48 16.36
C VAL A 85 -3.90 -5.02 14.97
N VAL A 86 -2.78 -5.53 14.44
CA VAL A 86 -2.34 -5.18 13.07
C VAL A 86 -3.33 -5.66 12.01
N LEU A 87 -3.92 -6.85 12.18
CA LEU A 87 -4.89 -7.40 11.22
C LEU A 87 -6.14 -6.52 11.03
N ARG A 88 -6.50 -5.68 12.01
CA ARG A 88 -7.61 -4.71 11.87
C ARG A 88 -7.36 -3.67 10.77
N TYR A 89 -6.10 -3.36 10.48
CA TYR A 89 -5.74 -2.40 9.42
C TYR A 89 -5.76 -3.02 8.02
N LEU A 90 -5.93 -4.33 7.92
CA LEU A 90 -6.10 -5.07 6.67
C LEU A 90 -7.57 -5.21 6.26
N ASP A 91 -8.48 -4.74 7.12
CA ASP A 91 -9.92 -4.82 6.95
C ASP A 91 -10.47 -3.54 6.30
N PRO A 92 -11.54 -3.62 5.48
CA PRO A 92 -12.22 -2.45 4.91
C PRO A 92 -12.61 -1.38 5.92
N THR A 93 -12.91 -1.77 7.16
CA THR A 93 -13.29 -0.86 8.26
C THR A 93 -12.23 0.23 8.49
N PHE A 94 -10.95 -0.06 8.27
CA PHE A 94 -9.88 0.94 8.36
C PHE A 94 -10.07 2.07 7.34
N VAL A 95 -10.56 1.74 6.15
CA VAL A 95 -10.84 2.72 5.10
C VAL A 95 -12.15 3.46 5.39
N GLU A 96 -13.18 2.76 5.78
CA GLU A 96 -14.50 3.31 6.09
C GLU A 96 -14.48 4.30 7.26
N GLN A 97 -13.63 4.03 8.26
CA GLN A 97 -13.43 4.91 9.42
C GLN A 97 -12.40 6.01 9.18
N ALA A 98 -11.85 6.12 7.98
CA ALA A 98 -10.79 7.08 7.66
C ALA A 98 -9.63 7.07 8.69
N GLY A 99 -9.27 5.86 9.16
CA GLY A 99 -8.33 5.66 10.25
C GLY A 99 -6.91 6.15 9.94
N THR A 100 -6.15 6.43 10.97
CA THR A 100 -4.73 6.79 10.84
C THR A 100 -3.86 5.77 11.56
N LEU A 101 -2.75 5.37 10.92
CA LEU A 101 -1.75 4.49 11.49
C LEU A 101 -0.37 5.13 11.43
N THR A 102 0.26 5.33 12.58
CA THR A 102 1.64 5.81 12.65
C THR A 102 2.56 4.71 13.15
N LEU A 103 3.60 4.40 12.37
CA LEU A 103 4.65 3.45 12.72
C LEU A 103 5.94 4.23 12.98
N ALA A 104 6.31 4.38 14.24
CA ALA A 104 7.48 5.16 14.67
C ALA A 104 8.56 4.26 15.24
N GLY A 105 9.83 4.68 15.11
CA GLY A 105 10.98 3.97 15.69
C GLY A 105 12.20 3.90 14.78
N PRO A 106 13.35 3.41 15.27
CA PRO A 106 14.61 3.33 14.53
C PRO A 106 14.52 2.68 13.16
N PRO A 107 15.48 2.91 12.26
CA PRO A 107 15.56 2.23 10.96
C PRO A 107 15.70 0.71 11.10
N GLY A 108 15.26 -0.03 10.05
CA GLY A 108 15.41 -1.50 9.98
C GLY A 108 14.42 -2.30 10.82
N LEU A 109 13.36 -1.68 11.37
CA LEU A 109 12.37 -2.36 12.21
C LEU A 109 11.14 -2.90 11.45
N GLY A 110 11.10 -2.77 10.12
CA GLY A 110 9.99 -3.29 9.32
C GLY A 110 8.80 -2.33 9.16
N LYS A 111 8.91 -1.06 9.57
CA LYS A 111 7.83 -0.06 9.44
C LYS A 111 7.30 0.06 8.02
N THR A 112 8.18 0.34 7.06
CA THR A 112 7.85 0.44 5.63
C THR A 112 7.25 -0.87 5.10
N MET A 113 7.83 -2.02 5.48
CA MET A 113 7.32 -3.34 5.11
C MET A 113 5.87 -3.52 5.57
N LEU A 114 5.59 -3.22 6.83
CA LEU A 114 4.24 -3.34 7.39
C LEU A 114 3.25 -2.39 6.72
N ALA A 115 3.65 -1.14 6.48
CA ALA A 115 2.83 -0.16 5.76
C ALA A 115 2.46 -0.64 4.35
N ILE A 116 3.43 -1.22 3.62
CA ILE A 116 3.22 -1.78 2.28
C ILE A 116 2.31 -3.00 2.35
N CYS A 117 2.49 -3.92 3.31
CA CYS A 117 1.62 -5.09 3.48
C CYS A 117 0.15 -4.67 3.66
N ILE A 118 -0.10 -3.67 4.50
CA ILE A 118 -1.44 -3.14 4.74
C ILE A 118 -2.00 -2.52 3.45
N ALA A 119 -1.26 -1.62 2.81
CA ALA A 119 -1.69 -0.98 1.57
C ALA A 119 -1.95 -2.00 0.44
N THR A 120 -1.09 -3.01 0.30
CA THR A 120 -1.26 -4.11 -0.68
C THR A 120 -2.56 -4.86 -0.45
N LYS A 121 -2.86 -5.23 0.80
CA LYS A 121 -4.10 -5.93 1.13
C LYS A 121 -5.33 -5.09 0.80
N LEU A 122 -5.31 -3.81 1.13
CA LEU A 122 -6.43 -2.90 0.82
C LEU A 122 -6.60 -2.71 -0.70
N VAL A 123 -5.50 -2.69 -1.47
CA VAL A 123 -5.59 -2.69 -2.95
C VAL A 123 -6.22 -3.97 -3.48
N GLN A 124 -5.89 -5.13 -2.93
CA GLN A 124 -6.52 -6.41 -3.27
C GLN A 124 -8.03 -6.42 -2.96
N LEU A 125 -8.46 -5.67 -1.95
CA LEU A 125 -9.87 -5.46 -1.62
C LEU A 125 -10.59 -4.41 -2.49
N GLY A 126 -9.88 -3.83 -3.46
CA GLY A 126 -10.47 -2.93 -4.46
C GLY A 126 -10.22 -1.45 -4.22
N TYR A 127 -9.52 -1.06 -3.15
CA TYR A 127 -9.17 0.34 -2.89
C TYR A 127 -7.99 0.82 -3.72
N THR A 128 -7.88 2.12 -3.92
CA THR A 128 -6.71 2.76 -4.53
C THR A 128 -5.70 3.14 -3.45
N ALA A 129 -4.41 2.92 -3.70
CA ALA A 129 -3.35 3.33 -2.78
C ALA A 129 -2.30 4.22 -3.46
N ARG A 130 -1.60 5.01 -2.66
CA ARG A 130 -0.38 5.74 -3.06
C ARG A 130 0.67 5.60 -1.98
N PHE A 131 1.89 5.32 -2.43
CA PHE A 131 3.09 5.30 -1.60
C PHE A 131 3.99 6.47 -2.03
N ILE A 132 4.48 7.23 -1.07
CA ILE A 132 5.46 8.29 -1.31
C ILE A 132 6.36 8.44 -0.08
N THR A 133 7.65 8.60 -0.30
CA THR A 133 8.57 8.98 0.78
C THR A 133 8.55 10.49 1.01
N ALA A 134 8.84 10.92 2.24
CA ALA A 134 8.99 12.34 2.55
C ALA A 134 10.00 13.03 1.62
N GLN A 135 11.09 12.34 1.28
CA GLN A 135 12.10 12.83 0.33
C GLN A 135 11.54 13.06 -1.06
N THR A 136 10.83 12.08 -1.60
CA THR A 136 10.23 12.19 -2.93
C THR A 136 9.20 13.32 -2.96
N LEU A 137 8.37 13.45 -1.91
CA LEU A 137 7.40 14.52 -1.78
C LEU A 137 8.10 15.90 -1.76
N ALA A 138 9.11 16.08 -0.92
CA ALA A 138 9.89 17.31 -0.85
C ALA A 138 10.50 17.67 -2.21
N GLY A 139 11.10 16.71 -2.91
CA GLY A 139 11.66 16.90 -4.23
C GLY A 139 10.62 17.28 -5.32
N GLN A 140 9.40 16.73 -5.24
CA GLN A 140 8.30 17.09 -6.14
C GLN A 140 7.82 18.51 -5.87
N LEU A 141 7.67 18.88 -4.60
CA LEU A 141 7.22 20.21 -4.19
C LEU A 141 8.27 21.28 -4.49
N GLY A 142 9.56 21.00 -4.31
CA GLY A 142 10.65 21.92 -4.66
C GLY A 142 10.72 22.25 -6.15
N ARG A 143 10.31 21.32 -7.00
CA ARG A 143 10.19 21.56 -8.46
C ARG A 143 8.88 22.22 -8.87
N ALA A 144 7.87 22.21 -8.01
CA ALA A 144 6.55 22.78 -8.27
C ALA A 144 6.50 24.26 -7.91
N ILE A 145 7.14 25.11 -8.74
CA ILE A 145 7.28 26.57 -8.53
C ILE A 145 5.91 27.29 -8.54
N THR A 146 4.93 26.77 -9.29
CA THR A 146 3.61 27.39 -9.43
C THR A 146 2.57 26.72 -8.53
N ALA A 147 1.52 27.47 -8.16
CA ALA A 147 0.38 26.93 -7.40
C ALA A 147 -0.27 25.75 -8.13
N LEU A 148 -0.42 25.82 -9.46
CA LEU A 148 -0.94 24.73 -10.28
C LEU A 148 -0.02 23.49 -10.27
N GLY A 149 1.29 23.71 -10.33
CA GLY A 149 2.29 22.63 -10.22
C GLY A 149 2.18 21.92 -8.86
N ARG A 150 2.06 22.69 -7.77
CA ARG A 150 1.87 22.18 -6.41
C ARG A 150 0.57 21.38 -6.29
N GLN A 151 -0.53 21.90 -6.80
CA GLN A 151 -1.82 21.20 -6.80
C GLN A 151 -1.74 19.88 -7.58
N ARG A 152 -1.07 19.86 -8.73
CA ARG A 152 -0.85 18.62 -9.53
C ARG A 152 -0.03 17.59 -8.77
N ALA A 153 1.01 18.02 -8.03
CA ALA A 153 1.83 17.11 -7.22
C ALA A 153 1.04 16.50 -6.04
N LEU A 154 0.19 17.29 -5.38
CA LEU A 154 -0.59 16.84 -4.23
C LEU A 154 -1.84 16.05 -4.60
N ARG A 155 -2.48 16.35 -5.74
CA ARG A 155 -3.75 15.74 -6.14
C ARG A 155 -3.79 14.20 -6.03
N PRO A 156 -2.79 13.43 -6.52
CA PRO A 156 -2.81 11.97 -6.40
C PRO A 156 -2.77 11.48 -4.96
N LEU A 157 -2.12 12.23 -4.05
CA LEU A 157 -2.01 11.91 -2.63
C LEU A 157 -3.30 12.24 -1.89
N LEU A 158 -4.02 13.26 -2.31
CA LEU A 158 -5.29 13.67 -1.72
C LEU A 158 -6.47 12.83 -2.21
N SER A 159 -6.40 12.29 -3.45
CA SER A 159 -7.51 11.59 -4.08
C SER A 159 -7.52 10.08 -3.86
N CYS A 160 -6.38 9.42 -3.60
CA CYS A 160 -6.33 7.98 -3.35
C CYS A 160 -7.06 7.60 -2.05
N ASP A 161 -7.59 6.39 -2.01
CA ASP A 161 -8.26 5.89 -0.80
C ASP A 161 -7.24 5.74 0.34
N VAL A 162 -6.13 5.08 0.13
CA VAL A 162 -5.09 4.84 1.15
C VAL A 162 -3.80 5.56 0.78
N LEU A 163 -3.26 6.36 1.68
CA LEU A 163 -1.97 7.01 1.52
C LEU A 163 -0.94 6.41 2.47
N VAL A 164 0.23 6.05 1.95
CA VAL A 164 1.42 5.71 2.74
C VAL A 164 2.44 6.84 2.58
N LEU A 165 2.68 7.58 3.67
CA LEU A 165 3.76 8.56 3.80
C LEU A 165 4.92 7.92 4.53
N ASP A 166 5.98 7.58 3.81
CA ASP A 166 7.10 6.84 4.34
C ASP A 166 8.28 7.74 4.70
N GLU A 167 9.04 7.35 5.72
CA GLU A 167 10.27 8.01 6.16
C GLU A 167 10.10 9.49 6.57
N VAL A 168 8.97 9.86 7.17
CA VAL A 168 8.76 11.21 7.69
C VAL A 168 9.76 11.48 8.80
N GLY A 169 10.59 12.52 8.63
CA GLY A 169 11.63 12.92 9.59
C GLY A 169 13.05 12.50 9.26
N TYR A 170 13.29 11.86 8.11
CA TYR A 170 14.64 11.43 7.71
C TYR A 170 15.48 12.54 7.06
N LEU A 171 14.89 13.63 6.61
CA LEU A 171 15.59 14.68 5.86
C LEU A 171 15.60 16.04 6.55
N PRO A 172 16.58 16.91 6.20
CA PRO A 172 16.48 18.34 6.47
C PRO A 172 15.21 18.87 5.79
N THR A 173 14.42 19.57 6.56
CA THR A 173 13.09 20.03 6.13
C THR A 173 13.20 21.35 5.42
N GLU A 174 12.86 21.36 4.16
CA GLU A 174 12.63 22.59 3.42
C GLU A 174 11.39 23.30 3.98
N ALA A 175 11.42 24.63 4.05
CA ALA A 175 10.38 25.43 4.68
C ALA A 175 8.96 25.18 4.12
N TYR A 176 8.85 24.69 2.88
CA TYR A 176 7.57 24.36 2.23
C TYR A 176 7.05 22.97 2.60
N PHE A 177 7.88 22.09 3.19
CA PHE A 177 7.50 20.69 3.49
C PHE A 177 6.47 20.60 4.61
N GLY A 178 6.71 21.32 5.72
CA GLY A 178 5.79 21.33 6.87
C GLY A 178 4.36 21.75 6.49
N PRO A 179 4.16 22.90 5.82
CA PRO A 179 2.85 23.30 5.32
C PRO A 179 2.20 22.29 4.37
N ALA A 180 2.97 21.63 3.48
CA ALA A 180 2.44 20.62 2.58
C ALA A 180 2.04 19.34 3.32
N LEU A 181 2.83 18.91 4.30
CA LEU A 181 2.49 17.77 5.16
C LEU A 181 1.20 18.04 5.93
N TYR A 182 1.05 19.23 6.48
CA TYR A 182 -0.20 19.65 7.13
C TYR A 182 -1.38 19.64 6.16
N GLU A 183 -1.23 20.19 4.96
CA GLU A 183 -2.27 20.19 3.92
C GLU A 183 -2.74 18.76 3.60
N ILE A 184 -1.79 17.83 3.43
CA ILE A 184 -2.10 16.43 3.16
C ILE A 184 -2.87 15.80 4.32
N ILE A 185 -2.35 15.91 5.55
CA ILE A 185 -2.96 15.30 6.73
C ILE A 185 -4.33 15.92 7.01
N ALA A 186 -4.45 17.26 6.98
CA ALA A 186 -5.71 17.95 7.23
C ALA A 186 -6.79 17.65 6.17
N SER A 187 -6.42 17.56 4.90
CA SER A 187 -7.36 17.23 3.83
C SER A 187 -7.86 15.79 3.89
N ARG A 188 -7.07 14.87 4.43
CA ARG A 188 -7.42 13.45 4.55
C ARG A 188 -8.08 13.11 5.88
N TYR A 189 -7.86 13.92 6.90
CA TYR A 189 -8.41 13.74 8.24
C TYR A 189 -9.93 13.51 8.21
N GLU A 190 -10.41 12.46 8.87
CA GLU A 190 -11.81 11.99 8.89
C GLU A 190 -12.45 11.70 7.52
N ARG A 191 -11.65 11.58 6.48
CA ARG A 191 -12.14 11.33 5.11
C ARG A 191 -11.49 10.13 4.46
N ARG A 192 -10.19 9.92 4.71
CA ARG A 192 -9.41 8.87 4.04
C ARG A 192 -8.25 8.42 4.92
N PRO A 193 -8.00 7.11 5.02
CA PRO A 193 -6.94 6.59 5.85
C PRO A 193 -5.57 7.05 5.40
N THR A 194 -4.70 7.23 6.39
CA THR A 194 -3.30 7.59 6.16
C THR A 194 -2.40 6.72 7.03
N ILE A 195 -1.40 6.09 6.42
CA ILE A 195 -0.35 5.35 7.10
C ILE A 195 0.91 6.18 7.04
N VAL A 196 1.51 6.46 8.19
CA VAL A 196 2.74 7.24 8.29
C VAL A 196 3.83 6.38 8.90
N THR A 197 5.02 6.38 8.32
CA THR A 197 6.20 5.82 8.98
C THR A 197 7.17 6.94 9.32
N SER A 198 7.79 6.84 10.49
CA SER A 198 8.77 7.82 10.95
C SER A 198 9.93 7.14 11.68
N ASN A 199 11.13 7.67 11.53
CA ASN A 199 12.29 7.32 12.34
C ASN A 199 12.39 8.18 13.61
N LYS A 200 11.58 9.23 13.70
CA LYS A 200 11.47 10.12 14.87
C LYS A 200 10.21 9.81 15.66
N SER A 201 10.27 10.06 16.96
CA SER A 201 9.09 10.09 17.81
C SER A 201 8.21 11.30 17.45
N LEU A 202 6.92 11.24 17.76
CA LEU A 202 6.02 12.37 17.47
C LEU A 202 6.43 13.65 18.20
N THR A 203 7.07 13.54 19.38
CA THR A 203 7.60 14.70 20.13
C THR A 203 8.71 15.46 19.40
N GLU A 204 9.37 14.81 18.44
CA GLU A 204 10.44 15.42 17.64
C GLU A 204 9.93 16.07 16.33
N TRP A 205 8.62 16.01 16.07
CA TRP A 205 8.07 16.49 14.79
C TRP A 205 8.14 18.01 14.60
N ALA A 206 8.27 18.77 15.68
CA ALA A 206 8.56 20.19 15.57
C ALA A 206 9.85 20.48 14.78
N SER A 207 10.85 19.60 14.87
CA SER A 207 12.07 19.71 14.05
C SER A 207 11.86 19.37 12.57
N ILE A 208 10.78 18.65 12.23
CA ILE A 208 10.42 18.28 10.85
C ILE A 208 9.67 19.43 10.17
N THR A 209 8.75 20.04 10.88
CA THR A 209 7.90 21.12 10.36
C THR A 209 8.53 22.50 10.48
N GLN A 210 9.59 22.64 11.30
CA GLN A 210 10.21 23.91 11.71
C GLN A 210 9.21 24.89 12.39
N ASP A 211 8.06 24.37 12.81
CA ASP A 211 6.99 25.11 13.47
C ASP A 211 6.30 24.21 14.48
N VAL A 212 6.34 24.59 15.76
CA VAL A 212 5.77 23.82 16.88
C VAL A 212 4.25 23.75 16.77
N SER A 213 3.60 24.83 16.37
CA SER A 213 2.13 24.89 16.24
C SER A 213 1.66 23.98 15.10
N LEU A 214 2.38 23.99 13.99
CA LEU A 214 2.11 23.15 12.84
C LEU A 214 2.33 21.68 13.18
N ALA A 215 3.42 21.34 13.87
CA ALA A 215 3.66 19.99 14.37
C ALA A 215 2.53 19.51 15.27
N SER A 216 2.13 20.33 16.25
CA SER A 216 1.04 19.99 17.16
C SER A 216 -0.27 19.74 16.42
N ALA A 217 -0.59 20.57 15.44
CA ALA A 217 -1.81 20.41 14.65
C ALA A 217 -1.81 19.15 13.77
N ILE A 218 -0.64 18.70 13.28
CA ILE A 218 -0.49 17.44 12.56
C ILE A 218 -0.64 16.26 13.50
N ILE A 219 0.08 16.29 14.64
CA ILE A 219 0.08 15.23 15.65
C ILE A 219 -1.33 15.00 16.20
N ASP A 220 -2.04 16.07 16.52
CA ASP A 220 -3.42 16.01 16.98
C ASP A 220 -4.30 15.19 16.03
N ARG A 221 -4.23 15.47 14.73
CA ARG A 221 -4.99 14.73 13.70
C ARG A 221 -4.55 13.28 13.53
N LEU A 222 -3.25 13.02 13.65
CA LEU A 222 -2.73 11.65 13.57
C LEU A 222 -3.15 10.79 14.76
N LEU A 223 -3.35 11.40 15.94
CA LEU A 223 -3.71 10.71 17.18
C LEU A 223 -5.22 10.58 17.38
N HIS A 224 -6.02 11.53 16.91
CA HIS A 224 -7.44 11.63 17.24
C HIS A 224 -8.24 10.36 16.84
N HIS A 225 -8.05 9.86 15.62
CA HIS A 225 -8.63 8.60 15.16
C HIS A 225 -7.55 7.60 14.75
N GLY A 226 -6.37 7.72 15.36
CA GLY A 226 -5.18 6.99 14.98
C GLY A 226 -4.58 6.15 16.08
N GLN A 227 -3.81 5.16 15.65
CA GLN A 227 -2.94 4.37 16.51
C GLN A 227 -1.48 4.65 16.17
N VAL A 228 -0.67 4.78 17.20
CA VAL A 228 0.79 4.84 17.05
C VAL A 228 1.41 3.56 17.59
N PHE A 229 2.18 2.90 16.75
CA PHE A 229 3.06 1.81 17.18
C PHE A 229 4.50 2.32 17.27
N TYR A 230 5.05 2.28 18.44
CA TYR A 230 6.47 2.55 18.68
C TYR A 230 7.25 1.24 18.61
N LEU A 231 7.91 1.00 17.46
CA LEU A 231 8.73 -0.18 17.25
C LEU A 231 10.10 0.00 17.90
N LYS A 232 10.58 -1.03 18.59
CA LYS A 232 11.85 -1.06 19.29
C LYS A 232 12.62 -2.35 18.96
N GLY A 233 13.89 -2.39 19.34
CA GLY A 233 14.72 -3.58 19.23
C GLY A 233 15.73 -3.53 18.09
N PRO A 234 16.41 -4.66 17.79
CA PRO A 234 17.48 -4.72 16.80
C PRO A 234 16.95 -4.59 15.36
N SER A 235 17.80 -4.08 14.48
CA SER A 235 17.50 -3.98 13.06
C SER A 235 17.45 -5.37 12.41
N TRP A 236 16.38 -5.65 11.67
CA TRP A 236 16.29 -6.84 10.83
C TRP A 236 17.42 -6.95 9.81
N ARG A 237 17.81 -5.81 9.21
CA ARG A 237 18.85 -5.77 8.18
C ARG A 237 20.22 -6.21 8.70
N VAL A 238 20.55 -5.85 9.96
CA VAL A 238 21.82 -6.22 10.59
C VAL A 238 21.83 -7.71 10.93
N ARG A 239 20.70 -8.23 11.42
CA ARG A 239 20.60 -9.63 11.80
C ARG A 239 20.67 -10.58 10.60
N ASN A 240 20.01 -10.27 9.50
CA ASN A 240 20.11 -11.11 8.29
C ASN A 240 21.52 -11.19 7.75
N ARG A 241 22.26 -10.08 7.74
CA ARG A 241 23.69 -10.12 7.37
C ARG A 241 24.50 -11.03 8.27
N ALA A 242 24.32 -10.93 9.59
CA ALA A 242 25.03 -11.79 10.54
C ALA A 242 24.68 -13.27 10.38
N SER A 243 23.46 -13.61 9.96
CA SER A 243 23.08 -14.99 9.65
C SER A 243 23.64 -15.48 8.29
N GLU A 244 23.71 -14.62 7.29
CA GLU A 244 24.30 -14.93 5.99
C GLU A 244 25.80 -15.09 6.09
N ASP A 245 26.50 -14.23 6.83
CA ASP A 245 27.94 -14.35 7.11
C ASP A 245 28.28 -15.62 7.89
N SER A 246 27.45 -16.03 8.86
CA SER A 246 27.64 -17.26 9.61
C SER A 246 27.42 -18.52 8.77
N VAL A 247 26.49 -18.48 7.80
CA VAL A 247 26.27 -19.57 6.84
C VAL A 247 27.41 -19.65 5.84
N ALA A 248 27.89 -18.52 5.31
CA ALA A 248 29.03 -18.49 4.41
C ALA A 248 30.31 -19.05 5.07
N THR A 249 30.59 -18.65 6.31
CA THR A 249 31.72 -19.18 7.09
C THR A 249 31.61 -20.67 7.38
N ALA A 250 30.38 -21.18 7.61
CA ALA A 250 30.17 -22.62 7.84
C ALA A 250 30.35 -23.45 6.55
N ILE A 251 30.03 -22.89 5.38
CA ILE A 251 30.23 -23.54 4.08
C ILE A 251 31.74 -23.57 3.74
N GLU A 252 32.46 -22.48 3.98
CA GLU A 252 33.94 -22.44 3.77
C GLU A 252 34.70 -23.35 4.73
N ALA A 253 34.19 -23.55 5.95
CA ALA A 253 34.83 -24.47 6.92
C ALA A 253 34.52 -25.97 6.64
N SER A 254 33.59 -26.26 5.71
CA SER A 254 33.18 -27.63 5.33
C SER A 254 33.71 -28.07 3.96
N ALA A 255 34.48 -27.23 3.28
CA ALA A 255 35.11 -27.48 1.99
C ALA A 255 36.64 -27.70 2.14
#